data_552a178027ad3a1e5693f5afa89bd232
#
_entry.id   552a178027ad3a1e5693f5afa89bd232
#
_cell.length_a   1.000
_cell.length_b   1.000
_cell.length_c   1.000
_cell.angle_alpha   90.00
_cell.angle_beta   90.00
_cell.angle_gamma   90.00
#
_symmetry.space_group_name_H-M   'P 1'
#
loop_
_entity.id
_entity.type
_entity.pdbx_description
1 polymer ?
#
loop_
_entity_poly.entity_id
_entity_poly.type
_entity_poly.pdbx_seq_one_letter_code
_entity_poly.pdbx_strand_id
1 'polypeptide(L)'
;TADMTHNDGKIMTSKYSMLGMDCEGWQDCFLFERNLDKENDLYYNVLGLKDDSEYVFVSNLYNTEVRDSKFISHEQFDIPVVELRVVDGFTIFDWSKVLEKAKKIYTVNTAINYLIDVLDTSYDEYVIYAHSEQNKTEIDYLFRKPHTMLCRS
;
A
#
# COMPACT_ATOMS: atom_id res chain seq x y z
N THR A 1 -21.72 14.77 -17.72
CA THR A 1 -20.72 14.12 -16.84
C THR A 1 -21.42 13.25 -15.84
N ALA A 2 -21.07 12.00 -15.81
CA ALA A 2 -21.67 11.06 -14.90
C ALA A 2 -21.21 11.31 -13.45
N ASP A 3 -22.12 11.14 -12.50
CA ASP A 3 -21.81 11.25 -11.09
C ASP A 3 -20.99 10.06 -10.64
N MET A 4 -19.77 10.30 -10.19
CA MET A 4 -18.80 9.28 -9.76
C MET A 4 -18.87 9.01 -8.25
N THR A 5 -19.72 9.70 -7.51
CA THR A 5 -19.82 9.55 -6.06
C THR A 5 -21.04 8.74 -5.64
N HIS A 6 -21.69 8.09 -6.59
CA HIS A 6 -23.03 7.58 -6.44
C HIS A 6 -23.12 6.13 -5.94
N ASN A 7 -24.25 5.79 -5.41
CA ASN A 7 -24.85 4.51 -5.12
C ASN A 7 -24.64 3.94 -3.72
N ASP A 8 -23.57 3.29 -3.49
CA ASP A 8 -23.38 2.43 -2.31
C ASP A 8 -22.18 2.85 -1.46
N GLY A 9 -21.65 4.03 -1.73
CA GLY A 9 -20.42 4.49 -1.10
C GLY A 9 -19.17 3.77 -1.59
N LYS A 10 -19.28 2.99 -2.65
CA LYS A 10 -18.17 2.24 -3.23
C LYS A 10 -17.70 2.92 -4.51
N ILE A 11 -16.81 3.88 -4.37
CA ILE A 11 -16.33 4.71 -5.49
C ILE A 11 -15.78 3.86 -6.63
N MET A 12 -14.99 2.84 -6.36
CA MET A 12 -14.42 1.99 -7.41
C MET A 12 -15.50 1.20 -8.14
N THR A 13 -16.45 0.64 -7.43
CA THR A 13 -17.58 -0.05 -8.04
C THR A 13 -18.35 0.88 -8.98
N SER A 14 -18.65 2.10 -8.52
CA SER A 14 -19.35 3.09 -9.31
C SER A 14 -18.58 3.47 -10.58
N LYS A 15 -17.27 3.71 -10.47
CA LYS A 15 -16.41 4.05 -11.60
C LYS A 15 -16.37 2.93 -12.65
N TYR A 16 -16.19 1.70 -12.24
CA TYR A 16 -16.15 0.56 -13.14
C TYR A 16 -17.52 0.28 -13.77
N SER A 17 -18.61 0.42 -13.01
CA SER A 17 -19.97 0.27 -13.52
C SER A 17 -20.28 1.27 -14.62
N MET A 18 -19.81 2.52 -14.49
CA MET A 18 -19.97 3.55 -15.52
C MET A 18 -19.25 3.19 -16.82
N LEU A 19 -18.21 2.40 -16.76
CA LEU A 19 -17.46 1.91 -17.92
C LEU A 19 -17.99 0.56 -18.44
N GLY A 20 -19.04 0.01 -17.82
CA GLY A 20 -19.52 -1.34 -18.12
C GLY A 20 -18.57 -2.45 -17.64
N MET A 21 -17.75 -2.18 -16.65
CA MET A 21 -16.75 -3.09 -16.11
C MET A 21 -17.06 -3.47 -14.67
N ASP A 22 -16.57 -4.64 -14.25
CA ASP A 22 -16.62 -5.09 -12.85
C ASP A 22 -15.26 -4.83 -12.19
N CYS A 23 -15.27 -4.25 -10.99
CA CYS A 23 -14.04 -4.07 -10.21
C CYS A 23 -13.63 -5.31 -9.42
N GLU A 24 -14.47 -6.32 -9.31
CA GLU A 24 -14.08 -7.59 -8.71
C GLU A 24 -13.00 -8.26 -9.56
N GLY A 25 -11.97 -8.78 -8.90
CA GLY A 25 -10.87 -9.44 -9.60
C GLY A 25 -9.90 -8.49 -10.29
N TRP A 26 -9.90 -7.21 -9.92
CA TRP A 26 -8.93 -6.24 -10.46
C TRP A 26 -7.49 -6.70 -10.27
N GLN A 27 -7.21 -7.48 -9.22
CA GLN A 27 -5.88 -8.02 -8.94
C GLN A 27 -5.37 -8.90 -10.09
N ASP A 28 -6.25 -9.64 -10.73
CA ASP A 28 -5.89 -10.52 -11.85
C ASP A 28 -5.53 -9.75 -13.12
N CYS A 29 -5.98 -8.48 -13.19
CA CYS A 29 -5.70 -7.56 -14.29
C CYS A 29 -4.55 -6.58 -13.96
N PHE A 30 -4.05 -6.59 -12.74
CA PHE A 30 -2.96 -5.72 -12.31
C PHE A 30 -1.62 -6.34 -12.71
N LEU A 31 -1.19 -6.00 -13.92
CA LEU A 31 0.05 -6.52 -14.49
C LEU A 31 1.11 -5.42 -14.52
N PHE A 32 2.30 -5.75 -14.06
CA PHE A 32 3.48 -4.90 -14.21
C PHE A 32 4.73 -5.77 -14.35
N GLU A 33 5.72 -5.24 -15.04
CA GLU A 33 6.99 -5.91 -15.22
C GLU A 33 7.93 -5.57 -14.05
N ARG A 34 8.42 -6.59 -13.38
CA ARG A 34 9.35 -6.43 -12.25
C ARG A 34 10.76 -6.21 -12.77
N ASN A 35 11.44 -5.21 -12.23
CA ASN A 35 12.85 -5.00 -12.46
C ASN A 35 13.63 -5.51 -11.24
N LEU A 36 14.01 -6.78 -11.27
CA LEU A 36 14.67 -7.45 -10.14
C LEU A 36 16.02 -6.82 -9.79
N ASP A 37 16.75 -6.32 -10.76
CA ASP A 37 18.03 -5.65 -10.52
C ASP A 37 17.83 -4.36 -9.71
N LYS A 38 16.83 -3.56 -10.05
CA LYS A 38 16.48 -2.37 -9.29
C LYS A 38 15.93 -2.70 -7.91
N GLU A 39 15.10 -3.71 -7.80
CA GLU A 39 14.58 -4.16 -6.51
C GLU A 39 15.69 -4.61 -5.58
N ASN A 40 16.66 -5.35 -6.09
CA ASN A 40 17.82 -5.80 -5.35
C ASN A 40 18.73 -4.63 -4.95
N ASP A 41 18.95 -3.70 -5.87
CA ASP A 41 19.74 -2.50 -5.60
C ASP A 41 19.11 -1.65 -4.48
N LEU A 42 17.81 -1.41 -4.55
CA LEU A 42 17.09 -0.71 -3.51
C LEU A 42 17.18 -1.45 -2.17
N TYR A 43 16.91 -2.75 -2.17
CA TYR A 43 16.85 -3.56 -0.96
C TYR A 43 18.22 -3.65 -0.27
N TYR A 44 19.26 -4.07 -1.00
CA TYR A 44 20.57 -4.34 -0.40
C TYR A 44 21.47 -3.11 -0.30
N ASN A 45 21.50 -2.26 -1.31
CA ASN A 45 22.44 -1.17 -1.38
C ASN A 45 21.90 0.16 -0.83
N VAL A 46 20.68 0.53 -1.22
CA VAL A 46 20.09 1.81 -0.77
C VAL A 46 19.57 1.70 0.66
N LEU A 47 18.81 0.65 0.97
CA LEU A 47 18.22 0.45 2.29
C LEU A 47 19.14 -0.33 3.24
N GLY A 48 20.15 -0.99 2.74
CA GLY A 48 21.11 -1.75 3.56
C GLY A 48 20.49 -2.98 4.24
N LEU A 49 19.42 -3.52 3.67
CA LEU A 49 18.77 -4.71 4.21
C LEU A 49 19.52 -6.00 3.83
N LYS A 50 19.26 -7.06 4.57
CA LYS A 50 19.83 -8.40 4.36
C LYS A 50 18.71 -9.41 4.24
N ASP A 51 19.04 -10.62 3.79
CA ASP A 51 18.04 -11.68 3.62
C ASP A 51 17.36 -12.08 4.92
N ASP A 52 18.04 -11.92 6.06
CA ASP A 52 17.53 -12.23 7.40
C ASP A 52 17.00 -10.98 8.15
N SER A 53 16.92 -9.83 7.50
CA SER A 53 16.41 -8.61 8.13
C SER A 53 14.94 -8.74 8.50
N GLU A 54 14.61 -8.45 9.75
CA GLU A 54 13.25 -8.29 10.22
C GLU A 54 12.94 -6.82 10.38
N TYR A 55 11.86 -6.35 9.77
CA TYR A 55 11.47 -4.93 9.82
C TYR A 55 9.98 -4.74 9.64
N VAL A 56 9.52 -3.58 10.08
CA VAL A 56 8.19 -3.06 9.76
C VAL A 56 8.29 -2.12 8.56
N PHE A 57 7.49 -2.38 7.54
CA PHE A 57 7.32 -1.41 6.46
C PHE A 57 6.25 -0.39 6.86
N VAL A 58 6.58 0.88 6.73
CA VAL A 58 5.68 1.99 7.04
C VAL A 58 5.53 2.91 5.84
N SER A 59 4.31 3.27 5.48
CA SER A 59 4.03 4.31 4.50
C SER A 59 3.15 5.40 5.10
N ASN A 60 3.74 6.58 5.27
CA ASN A 60 3.06 7.80 5.70
C ASN A 60 2.82 8.79 4.54
N LEU A 61 3.21 8.41 3.30
CA LEU A 61 3.11 9.32 2.16
C LEU A 61 1.68 9.44 1.65
N TYR A 62 1.17 10.66 1.62
CA TYR A 62 -0.06 11.07 0.95
C TYR A 62 0.28 11.76 -0.38
N ASN A 63 -0.49 11.47 -1.41
CA ASN A 63 -0.21 11.97 -2.76
C ASN A 63 -0.42 13.47 -2.98
N THR A 64 -1.10 14.17 -2.10
CA THR A 64 -1.63 15.50 -2.44
C THR A 64 -1.33 16.61 -1.45
N GLU A 65 -0.81 16.31 -0.29
CA GLU A 65 -0.46 17.34 0.68
C GLU A 65 0.83 16.98 1.39
N VAL A 66 1.79 17.87 1.29
CA VAL A 66 2.98 17.87 2.17
C VAL A 66 2.48 18.19 3.58
N ARG A 67 1.98 17.19 4.27
CA ARG A 67 1.74 17.30 5.70
C ARG A 67 2.91 16.66 6.42
N ASP A 68 3.61 17.47 7.19
CA ASP A 68 4.74 17.03 8.03
C ASP A 68 4.35 16.06 9.16
N SER A 69 3.10 15.62 9.22
CA SER A 69 2.66 14.72 10.28
C SER A 69 2.89 13.27 9.89
N LYS A 70 3.92 12.67 10.42
CA LYS A 70 4.07 11.23 10.45
C LYS A 70 2.94 10.64 11.30
N PHE A 71 1.89 10.21 10.66
CA PHE A 71 0.74 9.64 11.35
C PHE A 71 1.08 8.32 12.03
N ILE A 72 1.87 7.47 11.35
CA ILE A 72 2.34 6.21 11.90
C ILE A 72 3.71 6.45 12.53
N SER A 73 3.78 6.41 13.87
CA SER A 73 5.02 6.63 14.60
C SER A 73 5.90 5.39 14.61
N HIS A 74 7.20 5.57 14.40
CA HIS A 74 8.19 4.50 14.48
C HIS A 74 8.37 3.97 15.91
N GLU A 75 8.10 4.79 16.92
CA GLU A 75 8.31 4.45 18.34
C GLU A 75 7.40 3.32 18.84
N GLN A 76 6.31 3.03 18.13
CA GLN A 76 5.40 1.95 18.51
C GLN A 76 5.92 0.55 18.18
N PHE A 77 7.04 0.42 17.47
CA PHE A 77 7.56 -0.85 17.02
C PHE A 77 8.87 -1.24 17.73
N ASP A 78 8.98 -2.52 18.07
CA ASP A 78 10.17 -3.10 18.72
C ASP A 78 11.27 -3.50 17.76
N ILE A 79 10.96 -3.58 16.46
CA ILE A 79 11.90 -3.93 15.40
C ILE A 79 12.14 -2.73 14.49
N PRO A 80 13.23 -2.73 13.71
CA PRO A 80 13.54 -1.63 12.80
C PRO A 80 12.40 -1.28 11.86
N VAL A 81 12.28 -0.01 11.51
CA VAL A 81 11.28 0.50 10.57
C VAL A 81 11.93 0.90 9.27
N VAL A 82 11.36 0.44 8.17
CA VAL A 82 11.68 0.87 6.82
C VAL A 82 10.51 1.71 6.31
N GLU A 83 10.73 3.00 6.21
CA GLU A 83 9.67 3.93 5.75
C GLU A 83 9.79 4.20 4.26
N LEU A 84 8.65 4.12 3.57
CA LEU A 84 8.55 4.48 2.17
C LEU A 84 8.92 5.95 1.97
N ARG A 85 9.88 6.19 1.10
CA ARG A 85 10.30 7.52 0.69
C ARG A 85 10.58 7.56 -0.80
N VAL A 86 10.60 8.75 -1.35
CA VAL A 86 11.06 8.95 -2.73
C VAL A 86 12.56 8.74 -2.78
N VAL A 87 13.01 7.81 -3.60
CA VAL A 87 14.44 7.56 -3.88
C VAL A 87 14.69 7.83 -5.35
N ASP A 88 15.62 8.70 -5.62
CA ASP A 88 15.94 9.10 -7.01
C ASP A 88 16.35 7.89 -7.85
N GLY A 89 15.76 7.78 -9.04
CA GLY A 89 15.99 6.66 -9.95
C GLY A 89 15.17 5.40 -9.68
N PHE A 90 14.31 5.40 -8.65
CA PHE A 90 13.43 4.28 -8.30
C PHE A 90 11.96 4.69 -8.33
N THR A 91 11.10 3.72 -8.61
CA THR A 91 9.65 3.87 -8.58
C THR A 91 9.05 3.07 -7.40
N ILE A 92 7.77 3.27 -7.15
CA ILE A 92 7.03 2.48 -6.16
C ILE A 92 7.12 0.97 -6.43
N PHE A 93 7.16 0.55 -7.70
CA PHE A 93 7.28 -0.85 -8.10
C PHE A 93 8.62 -1.49 -7.71
N ASP A 94 9.67 -0.70 -7.61
CA ASP A 94 11.00 -1.16 -7.20
C ASP A 94 11.05 -1.51 -5.70
N TRP A 95 10.03 -1.11 -4.93
CA TRP A 95 9.83 -1.48 -3.54
C TRP A 95 9.20 -2.87 -3.35
N SER A 96 8.88 -3.58 -4.43
CA SER A 96 8.18 -4.87 -4.36
C SER A 96 8.89 -5.88 -3.46
N LYS A 97 10.21 -6.04 -3.58
CA LYS A 97 10.97 -6.94 -2.71
C LYS A 97 10.92 -6.53 -1.24
N VAL A 98 10.98 -5.23 -0.96
CA VAL A 98 10.87 -4.68 0.41
C VAL A 98 9.51 -5.05 1.02
N LEU A 99 8.44 -4.93 0.23
CA LEU A 99 7.09 -5.26 0.66
C LEU A 99 6.90 -6.76 0.88
N GLU A 100 7.43 -7.59 -0.02
CA GLU A 100 7.31 -9.05 0.09
C GLU A 100 8.01 -9.62 1.33
N LYS A 101 9.11 -9.00 1.76
CA LYS A 101 9.93 -9.44 2.88
C LYS A 101 9.62 -8.77 4.22
N ALA A 102 8.74 -7.78 4.22
CA ALA A 102 8.37 -7.09 5.45
C ALA A 102 7.67 -8.03 6.45
N LYS A 103 8.06 -7.97 7.71
CA LYS A 103 7.43 -8.75 8.78
C LYS A 103 6.07 -8.17 9.18
N LYS A 104 5.96 -6.86 9.17
CA LYS A 104 4.71 -6.13 9.41
C LYS A 104 4.60 -4.99 8.40
N ILE A 105 3.37 -4.65 8.04
CA ILE A 105 3.07 -3.57 7.10
C ILE A 105 2.05 -2.62 7.72
N TYR A 106 2.40 -1.35 7.79
CA TYR A 106 1.52 -0.28 8.29
C TYR A 106 1.48 0.84 7.26
N THR A 107 0.33 1.11 6.72
CA THR A 107 0.17 2.11 5.66
C THR A 107 -1.00 3.03 5.92
N VAL A 108 -0.88 4.26 5.43
CA VAL A 108 -2.06 5.09 5.15
C VAL A 108 -2.64 4.66 3.80
N ASN A 109 -3.92 4.87 3.59
CA ASN A 109 -4.58 4.48 2.33
C ASN A 109 -4.04 5.27 1.14
N THR A 110 -3.24 4.61 0.33
CA THR A 110 -2.64 5.16 -0.90
C THR A 110 -2.43 4.06 -1.94
N ALA A 111 -1.88 4.43 -3.08
CA ALA A 111 -1.60 3.50 -4.18
C ALA A 111 -0.76 2.29 -3.78
N ILE A 112 0.07 2.38 -2.75
CA ILE A 112 0.91 1.27 -2.28
C ILE A 112 0.09 0.06 -1.86
N ASN A 113 -1.12 0.26 -1.34
CA ASN A 113 -1.98 -0.84 -0.89
C ASN A 113 -2.43 -1.73 -2.04
N TYR A 114 -2.63 -1.17 -3.22
CA TYR A 114 -2.95 -1.96 -4.42
C TYR A 114 -1.77 -2.82 -4.85
N LEU A 115 -0.56 -2.29 -4.78
CA LEU A 115 0.65 -3.06 -5.07
C LEU A 115 0.83 -4.20 -4.05
N ILE A 116 0.67 -3.94 -2.76
CA ILE A 116 0.78 -4.95 -1.70
C ILE A 116 -0.17 -6.12 -1.96
N ASP A 117 -1.38 -5.83 -2.39
CA ASP A 117 -2.42 -6.85 -2.57
C ASP A 117 -2.12 -7.85 -3.71
N VAL A 118 -1.25 -7.49 -4.65
CA VAL A 118 -0.85 -8.36 -5.79
C VAL A 118 0.51 -9.01 -5.61
N LEU A 119 1.29 -8.61 -4.61
CA LEU A 119 2.61 -9.18 -4.34
C LEU A 119 2.53 -10.45 -3.49
N ASP A 120 3.56 -11.26 -3.54
CA ASP A 120 3.70 -12.47 -2.72
C ASP A 120 4.31 -12.11 -1.35
N THR A 121 3.49 -11.50 -0.50
CA THR A 121 3.89 -11.00 0.82
C THR A 121 3.81 -12.10 1.89
N SER A 122 4.67 -11.98 2.91
CA SER A 122 4.78 -12.95 4.01
C SER A 122 4.65 -12.31 5.40
N TYR A 123 3.94 -11.19 5.49
CA TYR A 123 3.78 -10.44 6.75
C TYR A 123 2.98 -11.22 7.81
N ASP A 124 3.25 -10.91 9.08
CA ASP A 124 2.45 -11.36 10.22
C ASP A 124 1.25 -10.43 10.48
N GLU A 125 1.39 -9.15 10.14
CA GLU A 125 0.37 -8.13 10.39
C GLU A 125 0.37 -7.08 9.29
N TYR A 126 -0.83 -6.71 8.84
CA TYR A 126 -1.03 -5.65 7.86
C TYR A 126 -2.15 -4.72 8.33
N VAL A 127 -1.82 -3.46 8.54
CA VAL A 127 -2.76 -2.43 8.99
C VAL A 127 -2.82 -1.29 7.97
N ILE A 128 -4.02 -0.93 7.58
CA ILE A 128 -4.30 0.20 6.68
C ILE A 128 -5.07 1.26 7.44
N TYR A 129 -4.58 2.48 7.43
CA TYR A 129 -5.28 3.63 8.02
C TYR A 129 -6.06 4.37 6.93
N ALA A 130 -7.38 4.22 6.95
CA ALA A 130 -8.28 4.98 6.09
C ALA A 130 -8.36 6.44 6.52
N HIS A 131 -8.65 7.33 5.59
CA HIS A 131 -8.75 8.76 5.85
C HIS A 131 -9.97 9.13 6.70
N SER A 132 -11.04 8.35 6.59
CA SER A 132 -12.31 8.56 7.30
C SER A 132 -13.08 7.25 7.37
N GLU A 133 -14.14 7.19 8.15
CA GLU A 133 -15.06 6.05 8.19
C GLU A 133 -15.73 5.81 6.83
N GLN A 134 -16.08 6.86 6.11
CA GLN A 134 -16.59 6.74 4.76
C GLN A 134 -15.55 6.12 3.83
N ASN A 135 -14.33 6.61 3.85
CA ASN A 135 -13.23 6.08 3.03
C ASN A 135 -12.97 4.60 3.36
N LYS A 136 -13.00 4.22 4.63
CA LYS A 136 -12.88 2.83 5.07
C LYS A 136 -13.93 1.95 4.40
N THR A 137 -15.18 2.35 4.42
CA THR A 137 -16.29 1.61 3.79
C THR A 137 -16.10 1.48 2.27
N GLU A 138 -15.57 2.55 1.64
CA GLU A 138 -15.38 2.60 0.20
C GLU A 138 -14.26 1.72 -0.34
N ILE A 139 -13.29 1.36 0.50
CA ILE A 139 -12.06 0.70 0.03
C ILE A 139 -11.78 -0.66 0.66
N ASP A 140 -12.30 -0.96 1.85
CA ASP A 140 -11.97 -2.17 2.58
C ASP A 140 -12.24 -3.45 1.76
N TYR A 141 -13.34 -3.46 1.04
CA TYR A 141 -13.74 -4.60 0.22
C TYR A 141 -12.85 -4.83 -1.01
N LEU A 142 -12.01 -3.86 -1.39
CA LEU A 142 -11.17 -3.95 -2.58
C LEU A 142 -9.99 -4.91 -2.43
N PHE A 143 -9.55 -5.12 -1.19
CA PHE A 143 -8.34 -5.88 -0.90
C PHE A 143 -8.66 -7.32 -0.48
N ARG A 144 -7.99 -8.28 -1.12
CA ARG A 144 -8.14 -9.72 -0.85
C ARG A 144 -7.28 -10.20 0.31
N LYS A 145 -6.11 -9.60 0.49
CA LYS A 145 -5.18 -10.03 1.53
C LYS A 145 -5.70 -9.71 2.92
N PRO A 146 -5.43 -10.58 3.91
CA PRO A 146 -5.80 -10.29 5.29
C PRO A 146 -5.19 -8.99 5.77
N HIS A 147 -6.02 -8.09 6.28
CA HIS A 147 -5.60 -6.80 6.79
C HIS A 147 -6.58 -6.31 7.86
N THR A 148 -6.11 -5.37 8.68
CA THR A 148 -6.95 -4.61 9.60
C THR A 148 -7.10 -3.20 9.05
N MET A 149 -8.34 -2.76 8.86
CA MET A 149 -8.63 -1.40 8.41
C MET A 149 -9.02 -0.56 9.62
N LEU A 150 -8.21 0.44 9.92
CA LEU A 150 -8.47 1.41 10.99
C LEU A 150 -8.82 2.76 10.38
N CYS A 151 -9.56 3.55 11.12
CA CYS A 151 -9.83 4.92 10.73
C CYS A 151 -8.82 5.85 11.38
N ARG A 152 -8.37 6.83 10.62
CA ARG A 152 -7.52 7.89 11.12
C ARG A 152 -8.35 8.85 11.96
N SER A 153 -7.98 9.01 13.16
CA SER A 153 -8.63 9.96 14.08
C SER A 153 -7.98 11.34 14.01
#